data_1e8579011d4e3c7c1865642c01982a62
#
_entry.id   1e8579011d4e3c7c1865642c01982a62
#
_cell.length_a   1.000
_cell.length_b   1.000
_cell.length_c   1.000
_cell.angle_alpha   90.00
_cell.angle_beta   90.00
_cell.angle_gamma   90.00
#
_symmetry.space_group_name_H-M   'P 1'
#
loop_
_entity.id
_entity.type
_entity.pdbx_description
1 polymer ?
#
loop_
_entity_poly.entity_id
_entity_poly.type
_entity_poly.pdbx_seq_one_letter_code
_entity_poly.pdbx_strand_id
1 'polypeptide(L)'
;MKNKSIARQTGYRKPWVRILLICEGKKTEPQYFDELRIEYHHPKIEVCALHGDCTDPLNLVSLGCEQFLRGGDNGHGIQPPPRVFDEIYILFDRDEHPSYEEAINKARELNSSLYNDYKKPVRFEALPSNPCFELWLVLHYKDIFHLPSRNELFEDLKKRWNGYNKGATGLFAKTKDLIQEACKRATALNATSSPLSSEKGYTGIVTLVEHLRKLHKKYTERDSQSSGERRSTKMS
;
A
#
# COMPACT_ATOMS: atom_id res chain seq x y z
N MET A 1 49.35 8.69 28.38
CA MET A 1 48.25 7.74 28.21
C MET A 1 47.19 8.39 27.32
N LYS A 2 47.05 7.92 26.08
CA LYS A 2 46.07 8.48 25.14
C LYS A 2 44.76 7.70 25.27
N ASN A 3 43.69 8.36 25.77
CA ASN A 3 42.35 7.83 25.80
C ASN A 3 41.86 7.64 24.35
N LYS A 4 41.76 6.39 23.86
CA LYS A 4 41.04 6.06 22.65
C LYS A 4 39.53 6.16 22.96
N SER A 5 38.91 7.21 22.50
CA SER A 5 37.45 7.31 22.42
C SER A 5 36.96 6.20 21.48
N ILE A 6 36.27 5.20 22.05
CA ILE A 6 35.54 4.20 21.28
C ILE A 6 34.27 4.86 20.81
N ALA A 7 34.28 5.49 19.63
CA ALA A 7 33.10 5.93 18.97
C ALA A 7 32.26 4.69 18.64
N ARG A 8 31.12 4.55 19.35
CA ARG A 8 30.12 3.51 19.10
C ARG A 8 29.56 3.76 17.70
N GLN A 9 30.01 2.99 16.72
CA GLN A 9 29.35 2.98 15.41
C GLN A 9 27.91 2.49 15.62
N THR A 10 26.98 3.43 15.68
CA THR A 10 25.56 3.14 15.55
C THR A 10 25.36 2.59 14.15
N GLY A 11 25.31 1.28 14.04
CA GLY A 11 24.99 0.61 12.78
C GLY A 11 23.58 1.04 12.36
N TYR A 12 23.52 1.96 11.42
CA TYR A 12 22.28 2.36 10.76
C TYR A 12 21.77 1.13 10.01
N ARG A 13 20.83 0.40 10.61
CA ARG A 13 20.18 -0.71 9.91
C ARG A 13 19.31 -0.09 8.84
N LYS A 14 19.77 -0.16 7.58
CA LYS A 14 19.01 0.32 6.42
C LYS A 14 17.61 -0.31 6.42
N PRO A 15 16.55 0.47 6.28
CA PRO A 15 15.23 -0.09 5.96
C PRO A 15 15.37 -0.90 4.68
N TRP A 16 14.71 -2.06 4.59
CA TRP A 16 14.92 -2.98 3.47
C TRP A 16 14.00 -2.67 2.30
N VAL A 17 12.84 -2.10 2.58
CA VAL A 17 11.88 -1.65 1.57
C VAL A 17 11.19 -0.39 2.08
N ARG A 18 11.21 0.65 1.28
CA ARG A 18 10.56 1.95 1.54
C ARG A 18 9.48 2.15 0.51
N ILE A 19 8.24 2.23 0.96
CA ILE A 19 7.04 2.24 0.12
C ILE A 19 6.35 3.58 0.25
N LEU A 20 6.04 4.20 -0.90
CA LEU A 20 5.19 5.38 -1.00
C LEU A 20 3.82 4.96 -1.50
N LEU A 21 2.76 5.32 -0.77
CA LEU A 21 1.38 5.18 -1.20
C LEU A 21 0.80 6.55 -1.47
N ILE A 22 0.21 6.75 -2.63
CA ILE A 22 -0.59 7.95 -2.94
C ILE A 22 -2.03 7.48 -3.06
N CYS A 23 -2.91 8.03 -2.25
CA CYS A 23 -4.34 7.71 -2.23
C CYS A 23 -5.14 8.89 -2.81
N GLU A 24 -6.17 8.58 -3.60
CA GLU A 24 -7.15 9.57 -4.03
C GLU A 24 -7.97 10.06 -2.84
N GLY A 25 -8.48 9.13 -2.04
CA GLY A 25 -9.30 9.42 -0.87
C GLY A 25 -8.49 10.07 0.26
N LYS A 26 -9.09 11.08 0.90
CA LYS A 26 -8.44 11.82 2.00
C LYS A 26 -8.52 11.11 3.35
N LYS A 27 -9.36 10.10 3.50
CA LYS A 27 -9.65 9.50 4.81
C LYS A 27 -9.64 7.97 4.79
N THR A 28 -10.51 7.32 4.03
CA THR A 28 -10.77 5.88 4.12
C THR A 28 -9.52 5.06 3.83
N GLU A 29 -8.91 5.26 2.66
CA GLU A 29 -7.73 4.55 2.21
C GLU A 29 -6.49 4.84 3.08
N PRO A 30 -6.12 6.13 3.32
CA PRO A 30 -4.98 6.43 4.17
C PRO A 30 -5.12 5.83 5.57
N GLN A 31 -6.29 5.93 6.20
CA GLN A 31 -6.52 5.35 7.53
C GLN A 31 -6.41 3.82 7.52
N TYR A 32 -7.00 3.16 6.51
CA TYR A 32 -6.89 1.71 6.38
C TYR A 32 -5.44 1.26 6.26
N PHE A 33 -4.65 1.92 5.43
CA PHE A 33 -3.25 1.57 5.24
C PHE A 33 -2.36 1.99 6.42
N ASP A 34 -2.70 3.03 7.15
CA ASP A 34 -2.02 3.37 8.40
C ASP A 34 -2.24 2.29 9.47
N GLU A 35 -3.47 1.81 9.63
CA GLU A 35 -3.77 0.69 10.54
C GLU A 35 -3.06 -0.60 10.11
N LEU A 36 -3.08 -0.91 8.81
CA LEU A 36 -2.39 -2.07 8.24
C LEU A 36 -0.87 -1.97 8.44
N ARG A 37 -0.29 -0.80 8.24
CA ARG A 37 1.14 -0.53 8.47
C ARG A 37 1.53 -0.79 9.92
N ILE A 38 0.68 -0.40 10.88
CA ILE A 38 0.92 -0.65 12.31
C ILE A 38 0.89 -2.14 12.60
N GLU A 39 -0.06 -2.90 12.07
CA GLU A 39 -0.17 -4.35 12.26
C GLU A 39 1.02 -5.10 11.67
N TYR A 40 1.41 -4.75 10.44
CA TYR A 40 2.56 -5.35 9.76
C TYR A 40 3.86 -4.60 10.02
N HIS A 41 3.89 -3.77 11.08
CA HIS A 41 5.06 -2.99 11.42
C HIS A 41 6.29 -3.89 11.57
N HIS A 42 7.22 -3.70 10.65
CA HIS A 42 8.55 -4.27 10.74
C HIS A 42 9.57 -3.16 10.50
N PRO A 43 10.64 -3.05 11.31
CA PRO A 43 11.63 -1.97 11.19
C PRO A 43 12.27 -1.83 9.80
N LYS A 44 12.03 -2.81 8.93
CA LYS A 44 12.58 -2.88 7.56
C LYS A 44 11.57 -2.47 6.49
N ILE A 45 10.32 -2.18 6.87
CA ILE A 45 9.27 -1.73 5.97
C ILE A 45 8.83 -0.34 6.42
N GLU A 46 8.97 0.63 5.55
CA GLU A 46 8.47 1.98 5.75
C GLU A 46 7.37 2.24 4.73
N VAL A 47 6.18 2.57 5.19
CA VAL A 47 5.04 2.92 4.36
C VAL A 47 4.66 4.36 4.67
N CYS A 48 4.72 5.22 3.67
CA CYS A 48 4.27 6.59 3.74
C CYS A 48 2.99 6.71 2.91
N ALA A 49 1.84 6.87 3.56
CA ALA A 49 0.56 7.05 2.88
C ALA A 49 0.24 8.54 2.78
N LEU A 50 0.08 9.02 1.56
CA LEU A 50 -0.28 10.39 1.23
C LEU A 50 -1.64 10.42 0.55
N HIS A 51 -2.36 11.52 0.68
CA HIS A 51 -3.51 11.81 -0.15
C HIS A 51 -3.20 12.97 -1.10
N GLY A 52 -3.68 12.87 -2.34
CA GLY A 52 -3.67 13.98 -3.26
C GLY A 52 -4.81 14.97 -2.95
N ASP A 53 -4.58 16.26 -3.22
CA ASP A 53 -5.67 17.24 -3.25
C ASP A 53 -6.46 17.22 -4.57
N CYS A 54 -6.06 16.37 -5.50
CA CYS A 54 -6.70 16.15 -6.79
C CYS A 54 -7.39 14.78 -6.82
N THR A 55 -8.49 14.70 -7.54
CA THR A 55 -9.25 13.46 -7.79
C THR A 55 -8.96 12.85 -9.17
N ASP A 56 -8.22 13.57 -10.01
CA ASP A 56 -7.85 13.08 -11.35
C ASP A 56 -6.73 12.03 -11.25
N PRO A 57 -6.93 10.80 -11.79
CA PRO A 57 -5.98 9.71 -11.68
C PRO A 57 -4.59 10.01 -12.28
N LEU A 58 -4.52 10.73 -13.42
CA LEU A 58 -3.24 11.06 -14.04
C LEU A 58 -2.44 12.07 -13.21
N ASN A 59 -3.13 13.00 -12.57
CA ASN A 59 -2.51 13.93 -11.64
C ASN A 59 -2.00 13.22 -10.37
N LEU A 60 -2.67 12.19 -9.89
CA LEU A 60 -2.17 11.36 -8.78
C LEU A 60 -0.90 10.59 -9.16
N VAL A 61 -0.84 10.03 -10.37
CA VAL A 61 0.39 9.39 -10.90
C VAL A 61 1.52 10.42 -10.99
N SER A 62 1.23 11.62 -11.48
CA SER A 62 2.20 12.72 -11.58
C SER A 62 2.70 13.16 -10.22
N LEU A 63 1.80 13.28 -9.24
CA LEU A 63 2.13 13.60 -7.84
C LEU A 63 3.08 12.56 -7.24
N GLY A 64 2.79 11.26 -7.43
CA GLY A 64 3.66 10.19 -6.94
C GLY A 64 5.07 10.25 -7.54
N CYS A 65 5.17 10.54 -8.82
CA CYS A 65 6.46 10.75 -9.50
C CYS A 65 7.19 12.01 -8.96
N GLU A 66 6.48 13.10 -8.77
CA GLU A 66 7.04 14.36 -8.25
C GLU A 66 7.54 14.20 -6.81
N GLN A 67 6.73 13.61 -5.93
CA GLN A 67 7.11 13.30 -4.54
C GLN A 67 8.36 12.42 -4.48
N PHE A 68 8.45 11.43 -5.35
CA PHE A 68 9.66 10.62 -5.45
C PHE A 68 10.88 11.42 -5.91
N LEU A 69 10.76 12.24 -6.95
CA LEU A 69 11.89 12.94 -7.55
C LEU A 69 12.40 14.10 -6.69
N ARG A 70 11.51 14.82 -6.02
CA ARG A 70 11.83 16.05 -5.28
C ARG A 70 11.92 15.81 -3.77
N GLY A 71 11.26 14.77 -3.24
CA GLY A 71 11.01 14.69 -1.81
C GLY A 71 10.13 15.84 -1.35
N GLY A 72 10.17 16.16 -0.07
CA GLY A 72 9.52 17.35 0.48
C GLY A 72 8.41 17.04 1.46
N ASP A 73 7.76 18.09 1.97
CA ASP A 73 6.69 18.00 2.95
C ASP A 73 5.46 17.33 2.34
N ASN A 74 5.02 16.26 2.99
CA ASN A 74 3.85 15.51 2.60
C ASN A 74 2.59 15.88 3.40
N GLY A 75 2.60 17.01 4.08
CA GLY A 75 1.49 17.45 4.93
C GLY A 75 1.34 16.67 6.24
N HIS A 76 2.18 15.67 6.50
CA HIS A 76 2.17 14.85 7.72
C HIS A 76 3.44 15.04 8.58
N GLY A 77 4.23 16.09 8.32
CA GLY A 77 5.46 16.39 9.05
C GLY A 77 6.63 15.47 8.75
N ILE A 78 6.48 14.54 7.82
CA ILE A 78 7.57 13.69 7.31
C ILE A 78 8.09 14.32 6.02
N GLN A 79 9.39 14.53 5.96
CA GLN A 79 10.05 15.07 4.76
C GLN A 79 11.03 14.02 4.20
N PRO A 80 10.54 13.03 3.43
CA PRO A 80 11.41 12.06 2.82
C PRO A 80 12.38 12.75 1.85
N PRO A 81 13.66 12.36 1.85
CA PRO A 81 14.59 12.89 0.87
C PRO A 81 14.23 12.44 -0.55
N PRO A 82 14.74 13.14 -1.58
CA PRO A 82 14.54 12.74 -2.98
C PRO A 82 14.98 11.30 -3.24
N ARG A 83 14.22 10.60 -4.08
CA ARG A 83 14.53 9.25 -4.57
C ARG A 83 14.72 8.19 -3.47
N VAL A 84 14.14 8.41 -2.29
CA VAL A 84 14.32 7.49 -1.16
C VAL A 84 13.52 6.20 -1.30
N PHE A 85 12.39 6.20 -2.00
CA PHE A 85 11.48 5.05 -2.07
C PHE A 85 11.96 3.97 -3.03
N ASP A 86 11.70 2.71 -2.66
CA ASP A 86 11.97 1.53 -3.48
C ASP A 86 10.74 1.13 -4.30
N GLU A 87 9.55 1.43 -3.78
CA GLU A 87 8.27 1.11 -4.40
C GLU A 87 7.29 2.27 -4.23
N ILE A 88 6.48 2.51 -5.26
CA ILE A 88 5.46 3.57 -5.30
C ILE A 88 4.16 2.95 -5.81
N TYR A 89 3.08 3.17 -5.08
CA TYR A 89 1.76 2.69 -5.44
C TYR A 89 0.76 3.84 -5.43
N ILE A 90 -0.02 3.94 -6.50
CA ILE A 90 -1.03 4.98 -6.69
C ILE A 90 -2.41 4.33 -6.64
N LEU A 91 -3.21 4.70 -5.64
CA LEU A 91 -4.52 4.14 -5.37
C LEU A 91 -5.59 5.14 -5.80
N PHE A 92 -6.49 4.71 -6.67
CA PHE A 92 -7.63 5.53 -7.13
C PHE A 92 -8.81 4.68 -7.52
N ASP A 93 -9.97 5.27 -7.46
CA ASP A 93 -11.23 4.67 -7.85
C ASP A 93 -11.47 4.80 -9.37
N ARG A 94 -12.26 3.87 -9.93
CA ARG A 94 -12.75 4.03 -11.28
C ARG A 94 -13.94 4.99 -11.29
N ASP A 95 -13.64 6.27 -11.43
CA ASP A 95 -14.61 7.29 -11.74
C ASP A 95 -14.70 7.53 -13.25
N GLU A 96 -15.65 8.32 -13.69
CA GLU A 96 -15.81 8.70 -15.10
C GLU A 96 -14.75 9.73 -15.56
N HIS A 97 -13.51 9.60 -15.05
CA HIS A 97 -12.41 10.45 -15.44
C HIS A 97 -11.85 10.03 -16.80
N PRO A 98 -11.77 10.94 -17.76
CA PRO A 98 -11.20 10.66 -19.09
C PRO A 98 -9.74 10.17 -19.01
N SER A 99 -9.01 10.60 -17.99
CA SER A 99 -7.59 10.29 -17.76
C SER A 99 -7.34 8.91 -17.12
N TYR A 100 -8.39 8.12 -16.80
CA TYR A 100 -8.23 6.87 -16.04
C TYR A 100 -7.31 5.85 -16.74
N GLU A 101 -7.55 5.59 -18.03
CA GLU A 101 -6.73 4.65 -18.80
C GLU A 101 -5.31 5.19 -19.03
N GLU A 102 -5.18 6.48 -19.28
CA GLU A 102 -3.89 7.16 -19.43
C GLU A 102 -3.06 7.07 -18.14
N ALA A 103 -3.69 7.23 -16.96
CA ALA A 103 -3.04 7.09 -15.66
C ALA A 103 -2.44 5.68 -15.47
N ILE A 104 -3.20 4.62 -15.81
CA ILE A 104 -2.72 3.24 -15.74
C ILE A 104 -1.52 3.03 -16.67
N ASN A 105 -1.60 3.53 -17.90
CA ASN A 105 -0.52 3.40 -18.88
C ASN A 105 0.72 4.21 -18.44
N LYS A 106 0.53 5.41 -17.91
CA LYS A 106 1.61 6.24 -17.37
C LYS A 106 2.33 5.57 -16.21
N ALA A 107 1.61 4.96 -15.28
CA ALA A 107 2.21 4.20 -14.20
C ALA A 107 3.05 3.01 -14.71
N ARG A 108 2.59 2.32 -15.75
CA ARG A 108 3.35 1.24 -16.41
C ARG A 108 4.64 1.75 -17.05
N GLU A 109 4.62 2.91 -17.72
CA GLU A 109 5.80 3.54 -18.28
C GLU A 109 6.83 3.91 -17.21
N LEU A 110 6.35 4.39 -16.05
CA LEU A 110 7.21 4.78 -14.94
C LEU A 110 7.80 3.56 -14.21
N ASN A 111 7.15 2.39 -14.29
CA ASN A 111 7.62 1.19 -13.62
C ASN A 111 8.99 0.77 -14.14
N SER A 112 9.94 0.63 -13.22
CA SER A 112 11.35 0.30 -13.50
C SER A 112 12.13 1.34 -14.35
N SER A 113 11.52 2.49 -14.72
CA SER A 113 12.19 3.58 -15.42
C SER A 113 12.86 4.58 -14.46
N LEU A 114 12.40 4.62 -13.21
CA LEU A 114 12.95 5.45 -12.16
C LEU A 114 13.98 4.67 -11.35
N TYR A 115 14.97 5.38 -10.81
CA TYR A 115 16.03 4.79 -9.98
C TYR A 115 16.11 5.51 -8.64
N ASN A 116 16.18 4.72 -7.55
CA ASN A 116 16.26 5.24 -6.20
C ASN A 116 17.69 5.71 -5.82
N ASP A 117 17.88 6.18 -4.58
CA ASP A 117 19.13 6.63 -4.00
C ASP A 117 20.23 5.54 -3.97
N TYR A 118 19.86 4.25 -4.11
CA TYR A 118 20.79 3.12 -4.27
C TYR A 118 20.98 2.69 -5.72
N LYS A 119 20.53 3.49 -6.69
CA LYS A 119 20.58 3.16 -8.13
C LYS A 119 19.86 1.87 -8.49
N LYS A 120 18.82 1.51 -7.73
CA LYS A 120 17.96 0.37 -8.03
C LYS A 120 16.71 0.84 -8.75
N PRO A 121 16.20 0.05 -9.71
CA PRO A 121 14.94 0.38 -10.38
C PRO A 121 13.81 0.42 -9.34
N VAL A 122 12.95 1.42 -9.47
CA VAL A 122 11.79 1.63 -8.60
C VAL A 122 10.57 0.91 -9.18
N ARG A 123 9.88 0.17 -8.34
CA ARG A 123 8.56 -0.36 -8.69
C ARG A 123 7.54 0.76 -8.64
N PHE A 124 6.82 0.99 -9.73
CA PHE A 124 5.79 2.02 -9.81
C PHE A 124 4.51 1.42 -10.36
N GLU A 125 3.44 1.33 -9.56
CA GLU A 125 2.21 0.67 -9.94
C GLU A 125 0.97 1.49 -9.61
N ALA A 126 0.03 1.54 -10.57
CA ALA A 126 -1.35 1.96 -10.31
C ALA A 126 -2.15 0.79 -9.74
N LEU A 127 -2.89 1.04 -8.69
CA LEU A 127 -3.76 0.09 -8.00
C LEU A 127 -5.21 0.61 -8.02
N PRO A 128 -5.87 0.58 -9.18
CA PRO A 128 -7.23 1.05 -9.30
C PRO A 128 -8.22 0.12 -8.60
N SER A 129 -9.34 0.69 -8.15
CA SER A 129 -10.52 -0.03 -7.67
C SER A 129 -11.71 0.27 -8.58
N ASN A 130 -12.39 -0.75 -9.06
CA ASN A 130 -13.58 -0.65 -9.90
C ASN A 130 -14.76 -1.37 -9.22
N PRO A 131 -15.76 -0.64 -8.69
CA PRO A 131 -16.00 0.79 -8.87
C PRO A 131 -15.24 1.66 -7.86
N CYS A 132 -14.90 1.18 -6.66
CA CYS A 132 -14.28 1.96 -5.59
C CYS A 132 -13.62 1.07 -4.52
N PHE A 133 -12.88 1.70 -3.60
CA PHE A 133 -12.16 1.04 -2.51
C PHE A 133 -13.07 0.14 -1.64
N GLU A 134 -14.34 0.50 -1.46
CA GLU A 134 -15.30 -0.29 -0.68
C GLU A 134 -15.50 -1.73 -1.23
N LEU A 135 -15.21 -1.97 -2.51
CA LEU A 135 -15.18 -3.34 -3.06
C LEU A 135 -14.19 -4.22 -2.29
N TRP A 136 -12.99 -3.71 -2.00
CA TRP A 136 -12.01 -4.41 -1.18
C TRP A 136 -12.55 -4.76 0.20
N LEU A 137 -13.26 -3.83 0.87
CA LEU A 137 -13.84 -4.07 2.18
C LEU A 137 -14.95 -5.13 2.15
N VAL A 138 -15.80 -5.13 1.12
CA VAL A 138 -16.88 -6.11 0.95
C VAL A 138 -16.33 -7.51 0.68
N LEU A 139 -15.24 -7.62 -0.07
CA LEU A 139 -14.59 -8.92 -0.36
C LEU A 139 -14.08 -9.66 0.88
N HIS A 140 -13.95 -9.01 2.03
CA HIS A 140 -13.68 -9.70 3.29
C HIS A 140 -14.83 -10.63 3.70
N TYR A 141 -16.06 -10.38 3.22
CA TYR A 141 -17.27 -11.04 3.71
C TYR A 141 -18.02 -11.85 2.66
N LYS A 142 -17.96 -11.48 1.39
CA LYS A 142 -18.68 -12.18 0.33
C LYS A 142 -17.96 -12.12 -1.02
N ASP A 143 -18.29 -13.08 -1.88
CA ASP A 143 -17.86 -13.07 -3.27
C ASP A 143 -18.65 -12.04 -4.08
N ILE A 144 -18.02 -11.49 -5.10
CA ILE A 144 -18.62 -10.57 -6.07
C ILE A 144 -18.37 -11.14 -7.48
N PHE A 145 -19.43 -11.30 -8.25
CA PHE A 145 -19.39 -11.92 -9.58
C PHE A 145 -19.73 -10.98 -10.73
N HIS A 146 -20.17 -9.75 -10.43
CA HIS A 146 -20.57 -8.71 -11.37
C HIS A 146 -19.89 -7.39 -10.99
N LEU A 147 -20.12 -6.33 -11.77
CA LEU A 147 -19.74 -4.98 -11.37
C LEU A 147 -20.80 -4.43 -10.40
N PRO A 148 -20.52 -4.32 -9.10
CA PRO A 148 -21.46 -3.73 -8.16
C PRO A 148 -21.50 -2.20 -8.34
N SER A 149 -22.63 -1.58 -8.09
CA SER A 149 -22.67 -0.14 -7.95
C SER A 149 -22.03 0.30 -6.61
N ARG A 150 -21.57 1.55 -6.54
CA ARG A 150 -21.06 2.13 -5.28
C ARG A 150 -22.12 2.05 -4.17
N ASN A 151 -23.39 2.33 -4.49
CA ASN A 151 -24.48 2.27 -3.51
C ASN A 151 -24.69 0.87 -2.94
N GLU A 152 -24.60 -0.19 -3.75
CA GLU A 152 -24.69 -1.57 -3.27
C GLU A 152 -23.57 -1.87 -2.28
N LEU A 153 -22.33 -1.48 -2.57
CA LEU A 153 -21.20 -1.68 -1.68
C LEU A 153 -21.39 -0.92 -0.35
N PHE A 154 -21.86 0.33 -0.41
CA PHE A 154 -22.13 1.12 0.78
C PHE A 154 -23.25 0.53 1.64
N GLU A 155 -24.35 0.08 1.04
CA GLU A 155 -25.45 -0.56 1.77
C GLU A 155 -25.02 -1.89 2.41
N ASP A 156 -24.18 -2.67 1.72
CA ASP A 156 -23.61 -3.89 2.30
C ASP A 156 -22.74 -3.60 3.53
N LEU A 157 -21.90 -2.58 3.47
CA LEU A 157 -21.06 -2.17 4.58
C LEU A 157 -21.89 -1.57 5.74
N LYS A 158 -22.92 -0.77 5.45
CA LYS A 158 -23.84 -0.23 6.47
C LYS A 158 -24.62 -1.31 7.20
N LYS A 159 -25.08 -2.35 6.49
CA LYS A 159 -25.75 -3.51 7.11
C LYS A 159 -24.81 -4.27 8.06
N ARG A 160 -23.53 -4.34 7.71
CA ARG A 160 -22.53 -5.05 8.50
C ARG A 160 -21.97 -4.20 9.66
N TRP A 161 -21.71 -2.94 9.40
CA TRP A 161 -21.17 -2.00 10.37
C TRP A 161 -22.14 -0.84 10.55
N ASN A 162 -22.93 -0.92 11.62
CA ASN A 162 -23.90 0.13 11.92
C ASN A 162 -23.21 1.51 11.89
N GLY A 163 -23.73 2.42 11.07
CA GLY A 163 -23.15 3.76 10.91
C GLY A 163 -21.91 3.86 10.02
N TYR A 164 -21.62 2.85 9.16
CA TYR A 164 -20.56 3.01 8.17
C TYR A 164 -20.76 4.26 7.31
N ASN A 165 -19.70 5.06 7.22
CA ASN A 165 -19.63 6.24 6.36
C ASN A 165 -18.21 6.37 5.79
N LYS A 166 -18.05 7.20 4.77
CA LYS A 166 -16.72 7.54 4.22
C LYS A 166 -15.88 8.20 5.32
N GLY A 167 -14.66 7.69 5.51
CA GLY A 167 -13.77 8.13 6.55
C GLY A 167 -13.99 7.49 7.92
N ALA A 168 -14.77 6.39 7.99
CA ALA A 168 -14.85 5.58 9.20
C ALA A 168 -13.46 5.01 9.56
N THR A 169 -13.14 5.06 10.85
CA THR A 169 -11.88 4.53 11.41
C THR A 169 -12.01 3.08 11.85
N GLY A 170 -10.90 2.41 12.10
CA GLY A 170 -10.87 1.03 12.58
C GLY A 170 -11.30 0.02 11.51
N LEU A 171 -11.21 0.35 10.22
CA LEU A 171 -11.64 -0.52 9.14
C LEU A 171 -10.73 -1.72 8.98
N PHE A 172 -9.43 -1.53 9.07
CA PHE A 172 -8.48 -2.64 9.04
C PHE A 172 -8.66 -3.54 10.26
N ALA A 173 -8.78 -2.99 11.46
CA ALA A 173 -9.01 -3.76 12.69
C ALA A 173 -10.27 -4.63 12.60
N LYS A 174 -11.34 -4.15 11.94
CA LYS A 174 -12.58 -4.91 11.70
C LYS A 174 -12.44 -6.03 10.66
N THR A 175 -11.46 -5.94 9.78
CA THR A 175 -11.30 -6.84 8.61
C THR A 175 -10.08 -7.73 8.69
N LYS A 176 -9.11 -7.47 9.56
CA LYS A 176 -7.81 -8.14 9.60
C LYS A 176 -7.88 -9.67 9.69
N ASP A 177 -8.82 -10.20 10.46
CA ASP A 177 -8.97 -11.65 10.63
C ASP A 177 -9.49 -12.34 9.36
N LEU A 178 -10.12 -11.60 8.45
CA LEU A 178 -10.68 -12.06 7.19
C LEU A 178 -9.80 -11.69 5.98
N ILE A 179 -8.63 -11.09 6.19
CA ILE A 179 -7.78 -10.58 5.12
C ILE A 179 -7.33 -11.66 4.13
N GLN A 180 -7.17 -12.90 4.60
CA GLN A 180 -6.81 -14.02 3.74
C GLN A 180 -7.95 -14.40 2.80
N GLU A 181 -9.19 -14.38 3.29
CA GLU A 181 -10.37 -14.62 2.47
C GLU A 181 -10.61 -13.49 1.48
N ALA A 182 -10.40 -12.23 1.90
CA ALA A 182 -10.45 -11.09 0.99
C ALA A 182 -9.42 -11.22 -0.15
N CYS A 183 -8.19 -11.60 0.16
CA CYS A 183 -7.16 -11.83 -0.86
C CYS A 183 -7.57 -12.93 -1.85
N LYS A 184 -8.10 -14.06 -1.38
CA LYS A 184 -8.57 -15.14 -2.26
C LYS A 184 -9.69 -14.67 -3.19
N ARG A 185 -10.71 -14.00 -2.65
CA ARG A 185 -11.85 -13.50 -3.42
C ARG A 185 -11.44 -12.41 -4.42
N ALA A 186 -10.59 -11.48 -3.99
CA ALA A 186 -10.08 -10.43 -4.88
C ALA A 186 -9.23 -11.02 -6.02
N THR A 187 -8.39 -12.00 -5.73
CA THR A 187 -7.58 -12.70 -6.75
C THR A 187 -8.47 -13.45 -7.74
N ALA A 188 -9.50 -14.16 -7.26
CA ALA A 188 -10.46 -14.85 -8.11
C ALA A 188 -11.27 -13.87 -8.99
N LEU A 189 -11.71 -12.75 -8.43
CA LEU A 189 -12.39 -11.69 -9.17
C LEU A 189 -11.48 -11.12 -10.26
N ASN A 190 -10.26 -10.73 -9.91
CA ASN A 190 -9.30 -10.13 -10.84
C ASN A 190 -8.85 -11.10 -11.93
N ALA A 191 -8.86 -12.42 -11.69
CA ALA A 191 -8.53 -13.43 -12.70
C ALA A 191 -9.53 -13.44 -13.87
N THR A 192 -10.75 -12.94 -13.66
CA THR A 192 -11.80 -12.86 -14.69
C THR A 192 -12.15 -11.43 -15.09
N SER A 193 -11.37 -10.45 -14.64
CA SER A 193 -11.61 -9.02 -14.84
C SER A 193 -10.30 -8.28 -15.12
N SER A 194 -10.42 -7.01 -15.47
CA SER A 194 -9.29 -6.10 -15.61
C SER A 194 -9.64 -4.72 -15.05
N PRO A 195 -8.64 -3.87 -14.80
CA PRO A 195 -8.90 -2.49 -14.40
C PRO A 195 -9.82 -1.73 -15.35
N LEU A 196 -9.79 -2.09 -16.63
CA LEU A 196 -10.58 -1.43 -17.69
C LEU A 196 -11.94 -2.10 -17.94
N SER A 197 -12.28 -3.18 -17.21
CA SER A 197 -13.56 -3.87 -17.41
C SER A 197 -14.75 -2.95 -17.08
N SER A 198 -15.76 -2.96 -17.96
CA SER A 198 -17.06 -2.31 -17.74
C SER A 198 -18.13 -3.25 -17.15
N GLU A 199 -17.84 -4.54 -17.05
CA GLU A 199 -18.81 -5.57 -16.66
C GLU A 199 -18.56 -6.18 -15.28
N LYS A 200 -17.31 -6.17 -14.83
CA LYS A 200 -16.90 -6.82 -13.58
C LYS A 200 -16.09 -5.89 -12.70
N GLY A 201 -16.24 -6.09 -11.39
CA GLY A 201 -15.43 -5.42 -10.41
C GLY A 201 -13.94 -5.79 -10.53
N TYR A 202 -13.09 -4.92 -10.07
CA TYR A 202 -11.64 -5.11 -9.98
C TYR A 202 -11.06 -4.37 -8.77
N THR A 203 -10.07 -4.93 -8.10
CA THR A 203 -9.35 -4.21 -7.05
C THR A 203 -7.85 -4.51 -7.10
N GLY A 204 -7.06 -3.48 -7.36
CA GLY A 204 -5.59 -3.55 -7.29
C GLY A 204 -5.06 -3.67 -5.86
N ILE A 205 -5.87 -3.38 -4.85
CA ILE A 205 -5.49 -3.37 -3.43
C ILE A 205 -4.91 -4.71 -2.99
N VAL A 206 -5.43 -5.83 -3.49
CA VAL A 206 -4.94 -7.18 -3.18
C VAL A 206 -3.45 -7.32 -3.47
N THR A 207 -2.94 -6.72 -4.54
CA THR A 207 -1.52 -6.77 -4.92
C THR A 207 -0.63 -6.19 -3.81
N LEU A 208 -0.99 -5.02 -3.30
CA LEU A 208 -0.26 -4.36 -2.21
C LEU A 208 -0.37 -5.11 -0.89
N VAL A 209 -1.58 -5.53 -0.53
CA VAL A 209 -1.82 -6.24 0.73
C VAL A 209 -1.07 -7.57 0.78
N GLU A 210 -1.11 -8.36 -0.29
CA GLU A 210 -0.34 -9.61 -0.36
C GLU A 210 1.17 -9.37 -0.33
N HIS A 211 1.63 -8.31 -1.01
CA HIS A 211 3.04 -7.94 -0.99
C HIS A 211 3.51 -7.57 0.42
N LEU A 212 2.79 -6.71 1.13
CA LEU A 212 3.10 -6.33 2.51
C LEU A 212 3.09 -7.53 3.47
N ARG A 213 2.12 -8.43 3.33
CA ARG A 213 2.07 -9.69 4.10
C ARG A 213 3.28 -10.59 3.84
N LYS A 214 3.68 -10.74 2.57
CA LYS A 214 4.87 -11.52 2.18
C LYS A 214 6.16 -10.90 2.76
N LEU A 215 6.29 -9.57 2.70
CA LEU A 215 7.41 -8.85 3.29
C LEU A 215 7.46 -9.06 4.81
N HIS A 216 6.35 -8.86 5.50
CA HIS A 216 6.26 -9.04 6.96
C HIS A 216 6.69 -10.47 7.35
N LYS A 217 6.11 -11.50 6.73
CA LYS A 217 6.46 -12.90 6.99
C LYS A 217 7.96 -13.16 6.77
N LYS A 218 8.49 -12.75 5.63
CA LYS A 218 9.90 -12.92 5.26
C LYS A 218 10.86 -12.34 6.31
N TYR A 219 10.54 -11.19 6.86
CA TYR A 219 11.42 -10.49 7.80
C TYR A 219 11.27 -11.01 9.22
N THR A 220 10.07 -11.38 9.64
CA THR A 220 9.80 -11.99 10.93
C THR A 220 10.51 -13.35 11.07
N GLU A 221 10.46 -14.19 10.05
CA GLU A 221 11.12 -15.49 10.03
C GLU A 221 12.66 -15.35 10.10
N ARG A 222 13.24 -14.40 9.37
CA ARG A 222 14.69 -14.15 9.40
C ARG A 222 15.19 -13.64 10.75
N ASP A 223 14.43 -12.77 11.41
CA ASP A 223 14.82 -12.25 12.72
C ASP A 223 14.73 -13.35 13.81
N SER A 224 13.78 -14.27 13.67
CA SER A 224 13.67 -15.45 14.55
C SER A 224 14.87 -16.40 14.41
N GLN A 225 15.30 -16.69 13.18
CA GLN A 225 16.46 -17.53 12.90
C GLN A 225 17.76 -16.90 13.41
N SER A 226 17.98 -15.60 13.17
CA SER A 226 19.18 -14.90 13.63
C SER A 226 19.28 -14.79 15.16
N SER A 227 18.15 -14.82 15.85
CA SER A 227 18.07 -14.82 17.33
C SER A 227 18.35 -16.19 17.93
N GLY A 228 17.99 -17.27 17.23
CA GLY A 228 18.27 -18.67 17.61
C GLY A 228 19.76 -19.00 17.54
N GLU A 229 20.42 -18.60 16.45
CA GLU A 229 21.87 -18.82 16.27
C GLU A 229 22.73 -18.10 17.31
N ARG A 230 22.34 -16.88 17.70
CA ARG A 230 23.06 -16.12 18.76
C ARG A 230 22.93 -16.73 20.16
N ARG A 231 21.87 -17.51 20.42
CA ARG A 231 21.69 -18.21 21.70
C ARG A 231 22.52 -19.49 21.76
N SER A 232 22.66 -20.22 20.67
CA SER A 232 23.45 -21.46 20.62
C SER A 232 24.95 -21.20 20.75
N THR A 233 25.44 -20.07 20.20
CA THR A 233 26.89 -19.71 20.28
C THR A 233 27.30 -19.15 21.66
N LYS A 234 26.37 -18.84 22.56
CA LYS A 234 26.69 -18.40 23.92
C LYS A 234 26.67 -19.53 24.97
N MET A 235 26.27 -20.73 24.58
CA MET A 235 26.21 -21.91 25.45
C MET A 235 27.34 -22.94 25.15
N SER A 236 28.24 -22.59 24.25
CA SER A 236 29.50 -23.31 23.95
C SER A 236 30.69 -22.49 24.46
#